data_612822d07dc53773ddbea1d0c626fb6c
#
_entry.id   612822d07dc53773ddbea1d0c626fb6c
#
_cell.length_a   1.000
_cell.length_b   1.000
_cell.length_c   1.000
_cell.angle_alpha   90.00
_cell.angle_beta   90.00
_cell.angle_gamma   90.00
#
_symmetry.space_group_name_H-M   'P 1'
#
loop_
_entity.id
_entity.type
_entity.pdbx_description
1 polymer ?
#
loop_
_entity_poly.entity_id
_entity_poly.type
_entity_poly.pdbx_seq_one_letter_code
_entity_poly.pdbx_strand_id
1 'polypeptide(L)'
;VNKAQRDGNKLWQPSWSCPTNGLFYPPSLFTNVTPSSFIAQVEIFGPVLTTMTFRTPSEAVSIANNTPYGLAASIWSENINLALDIAPKVKAGVIWINSTNLFDAACGFGGYKESGFGREGGSEGIRAYSKLPLPLNKSKRGKKSYKGQSSNSIDRTPKLYIGGKQKR
;
A
#
# COMPACT_ATOMS: atom_id res chain seq x y z
N VAL A 1 -15.17 -1.71 18.88
CA VAL A 1 -16.29 -2.48 18.39
C VAL A 1 -17.62 -1.95 18.92
N ASN A 2 -17.86 -1.98 20.24
CA ASN A 2 -19.12 -1.56 20.85
C ASN A 2 -19.57 -0.12 20.46
N LYS A 3 -18.61 0.81 20.31
CA LYS A 3 -18.92 2.16 19.82
C LYS A 3 -19.46 2.12 18.39
N ALA A 4 -18.82 1.38 17.51
CA ALA A 4 -19.24 1.28 16.12
C ALA A 4 -20.64 0.67 15.96
N GLN A 5 -21.02 -0.29 16.80
CA GLN A 5 -22.37 -0.83 16.83
C GLN A 5 -23.40 0.20 17.31
N ARG A 6 -23.07 0.97 18.36
CA ARG A 6 -23.95 2.07 18.83
C ARG A 6 -24.12 3.17 17.79
N ASP A 7 -23.10 3.40 16.96
CA ASP A 7 -23.14 4.35 15.85
C ASP A 7 -23.93 3.82 14.62
N GLY A 8 -24.57 2.64 14.73
CA GLY A 8 -25.47 2.07 13.73
C GLY A 8 -24.78 1.22 12.66
N ASN A 9 -23.46 0.96 12.77
CA ASN A 9 -22.78 0.06 11.83
C ASN A 9 -23.17 -1.40 12.11
N LYS A 10 -23.43 -2.16 11.06
CA LYS A 10 -23.84 -3.56 11.16
C LYS A 10 -22.63 -4.45 11.39
N LEU A 11 -22.60 -5.15 12.50
CA LEU A 11 -21.58 -6.13 12.86
C LEU A 11 -22.00 -7.53 12.43
N TRP A 12 -21.10 -8.26 11.80
CA TRP A 12 -21.15 -9.70 11.63
C TRP A 12 -19.97 -10.34 12.37
N GLN A 13 -20.24 -11.44 13.07
CA GLN A 13 -19.26 -12.31 13.70
C GLN A 13 -19.67 -13.76 13.46
N PRO A 14 -18.74 -14.73 13.47
CA PRO A 14 -19.08 -16.15 13.35
C PRO A 14 -19.93 -16.61 14.53
N SER A 15 -20.71 -17.67 14.35
CA SER A 15 -21.63 -18.24 15.35
C SER A 15 -20.94 -19.11 16.40
N TRP A 16 -19.68 -19.49 16.17
CA TRP A 16 -18.93 -20.28 17.16
C TRP A 16 -18.43 -19.39 18.32
N SER A 17 -18.31 -19.99 19.49
CA SER A 17 -17.83 -19.28 20.69
C SER A 17 -16.33 -19.11 20.66
N CYS A 18 -15.86 -17.89 20.87
CA CYS A 18 -14.44 -17.61 21.04
C CYS A 18 -13.97 -18.10 22.44
N PRO A 19 -12.75 -18.65 22.58
CA PRO A 19 -12.22 -19.02 23.90
C PRO A 19 -12.24 -17.85 24.88
N THR A 20 -12.63 -18.13 26.11
CA THR A 20 -12.70 -17.11 27.18
C THR A 20 -11.39 -16.96 27.95
N ASN A 21 -10.51 -17.95 27.89
CA ASN A 21 -9.20 -17.92 28.54
C ASN A 21 -8.18 -17.36 27.57
N GLY A 22 -7.65 -16.17 27.85
CA GLY A 22 -6.66 -15.49 27.02
C GLY A 22 -7.22 -14.25 26.31
N LEU A 23 -6.41 -13.70 25.40
CA LEU A 23 -6.70 -12.48 24.66
C LEU A 23 -7.24 -12.78 23.26
N PHE A 24 -8.29 -13.58 23.19
CA PHE A 24 -8.94 -13.93 21.93
C PHE A 24 -10.12 -13.01 21.64
N TYR A 25 -10.26 -12.65 20.36
CA TYR A 25 -11.37 -11.87 19.85
C TYR A 25 -11.89 -12.50 18.57
N PRO A 26 -13.21 -12.64 18.35
CA PRO A 26 -13.74 -13.26 17.15
C PRO A 26 -13.49 -12.36 15.90
N PRO A 27 -13.20 -12.95 14.76
CA PRO A 27 -13.18 -12.21 13.48
C PRO A 27 -14.47 -11.41 13.32
N SER A 28 -14.34 -10.14 13.03
CA SER A 28 -15.46 -9.21 13.01
C SER A 28 -15.49 -8.41 11.73
N LEU A 29 -16.65 -8.37 11.08
CA LEU A 29 -16.87 -7.62 9.86
C LEU A 29 -17.92 -6.54 10.09
N PHE A 30 -17.57 -5.30 9.83
CA PHE A 30 -18.52 -4.19 9.81
C PHE A 30 -18.94 -3.87 8.38
N THR A 31 -20.26 -3.77 8.20
CA THR A 31 -20.89 -3.32 6.95
C THR A 31 -21.74 -2.08 7.21
N ASN A 32 -22.23 -1.45 6.15
CA ASN A 32 -22.94 -0.14 6.22
C ASN A 32 -22.07 0.96 6.84
N VAL A 33 -20.77 0.86 6.66
CA VAL A 33 -19.81 1.85 7.16
C VAL A 33 -19.75 3.01 6.18
N THR A 34 -19.85 4.23 6.71
CA THR A 34 -19.62 5.45 5.93
C THR A 34 -18.18 5.94 6.12
N PRO A 35 -17.63 6.72 5.17
CA PRO A 35 -16.27 7.24 5.30
C PRO A 35 -16.02 8.09 6.55
N SER A 36 -17.06 8.69 7.12
CA SER A 36 -17.01 9.48 8.36
C SER A 36 -17.21 8.67 9.63
N SER A 37 -17.55 7.39 9.53
CA SER A 37 -17.74 6.53 10.70
C SER A 37 -16.45 6.41 11.51
N PHE A 38 -16.56 6.40 12.83
CA PHE A 38 -15.42 6.21 13.74
C PHE A 38 -14.60 4.98 13.36
N ILE A 39 -15.28 3.85 13.05
CA ILE A 39 -14.63 2.57 12.72
C ILE A 39 -13.88 2.61 11.38
N ALA A 40 -14.17 3.56 10.49
CA ALA A 40 -13.45 3.77 9.23
C ALA A 40 -12.19 4.63 9.39
N GLN A 41 -12.08 5.38 10.48
CA GLN A 41 -11.01 6.36 10.70
C GLN A 41 -10.00 5.92 11.75
N VAL A 42 -10.29 4.90 12.55
CA VAL A 42 -9.44 4.44 13.63
C VAL A 42 -8.95 3.03 13.36
N GLU A 43 -7.65 2.83 13.46
CA GLU A 43 -7.05 1.51 13.38
C GLU A 43 -7.33 0.72 14.66
N ILE A 44 -8.00 -0.43 14.54
CA ILE A 44 -8.46 -1.20 15.70
C ILE A 44 -7.37 -2.11 16.29
N PHE A 45 -6.37 -2.48 15.49
CA PHE A 45 -5.32 -3.43 15.87
C PHE A 45 -5.84 -4.76 16.38
N GLY A 46 -6.79 -5.35 15.66
CA GLY A 46 -7.40 -6.63 15.98
C GLY A 46 -8.08 -7.25 14.77
N PRO A 47 -8.70 -8.42 14.90
CA PRO A 47 -9.35 -9.14 13.80
C PRO A 47 -10.69 -8.47 13.40
N VAL A 48 -10.62 -7.19 13.04
CA VAL A 48 -11.77 -6.36 12.70
C VAL A 48 -11.58 -5.75 11.32
N LEU A 49 -12.51 -6.01 10.42
CA LEU A 49 -12.54 -5.49 9.06
C LEU A 49 -13.76 -4.58 8.86
N THR A 50 -13.58 -3.50 8.16
CA THR A 50 -14.67 -2.64 7.69
C THR A 50 -14.81 -2.71 6.18
N THR A 51 -16.05 -2.67 5.69
CA THR A 51 -16.33 -2.64 4.24
C THR A 51 -17.18 -1.44 3.87
N MET A 52 -16.80 -0.84 2.75
CA MET A 52 -17.53 0.23 2.10
C MET A 52 -17.67 -0.09 0.62
N THR A 53 -18.78 0.28 0.02
CA THR A 53 -18.99 0.14 -1.43
C THR A 53 -18.63 1.41 -2.15
N PHE A 54 -18.25 1.29 -3.40
CA PHE A 54 -18.00 2.41 -4.31
C PHE A 54 -18.62 2.11 -5.67
N ARG A 55 -18.87 3.14 -6.47
CA ARG A 55 -19.48 3.06 -7.80
C ARG A 55 -18.49 3.32 -8.92
N THR A 56 -17.45 4.10 -8.65
CA THR A 56 -16.45 4.48 -9.65
C THR A 56 -15.04 4.29 -9.10
N PRO A 57 -14.05 4.06 -9.98
CA PRO A 57 -12.65 4.00 -9.56
C PRO A 57 -12.18 5.27 -8.81
N SER A 58 -12.66 6.43 -9.22
CA SER A 58 -12.33 7.70 -8.55
C SER A 58 -12.89 7.78 -7.13
N GLU A 59 -14.10 7.26 -6.93
CA GLU A 59 -14.70 7.15 -5.59
C GLU A 59 -13.90 6.18 -4.72
N ALA A 60 -13.48 5.03 -5.26
CA ALA A 60 -12.64 4.07 -4.55
C ALA A 60 -11.32 4.73 -4.07
N VAL A 61 -10.66 5.49 -4.93
CA VAL A 61 -9.44 6.23 -4.58
C VAL A 61 -9.72 7.27 -3.49
N SER A 62 -10.83 8.00 -3.59
CA SER A 62 -11.22 9.00 -2.60
C SER A 62 -11.46 8.37 -1.23
N ILE A 63 -12.19 7.25 -1.18
CA ILE A 63 -12.46 6.49 0.06
C ILE A 63 -11.15 5.93 0.63
N ALA A 64 -10.32 5.29 -0.19
CA ALA A 64 -9.03 4.72 0.25
C ALA A 64 -8.09 5.78 0.81
N ASN A 65 -8.14 7.01 0.29
CA ASN A 65 -7.32 8.11 0.76
C ASN A 65 -7.90 8.88 1.95
N ASN A 66 -9.18 8.65 2.29
CA ASN A 66 -9.88 9.32 3.38
C ASN A 66 -9.61 8.66 4.74
N THR A 67 -8.35 8.59 5.11
CA THR A 67 -7.86 8.07 6.39
C THR A 67 -6.59 8.82 6.78
N PRO A 68 -6.29 8.98 8.07
CA PRO A 68 -5.01 9.54 8.51
C PRO A 68 -3.82 8.62 8.23
N TYR A 69 -4.07 7.35 7.94
CA TYR A 69 -3.03 6.34 7.70
C TYR A 69 -2.70 6.17 6.21
N GLY A 70 -1.57 5.55 5.93
CA GLY A 70 -1.13 5.26 4.57
C GLY A 70 0.05 4.28 4.55
N LEU A 71 -0.06 3.14 5.24
CA LEU A 71 1.02 2.15 5.26
C LEU A 71 1.07 1.38 3.94
N ALA A 72 0.00 0.66 3.64
CA ALA A 72 -0.06 -0.23 2.49
C ALA A 72 -1.49 -0.34 1.94
N ALA A 73 -1.61 -0.73 0.68
CA ALA A 73 -2.87 -1.04 0.05
C ALA A 73 -2.72 -2.18 -0.96
N SER A 74 -3.83 -2.86 -1.26
CA SER A 74 -3.92 -3.86 -2.32
C SER A 74 -5.03 -3.49 -3.28
N ILE A 75 -4.77 -3.63 -4.58
CA ILE A 75 -5.74 -3.40 -5.65
C ILE A 75 -5.97 -4.71 -6.38
N TRP A 76 -7.22 -5.14 -6.43
CA TRP A 76 -7.62 -6.38 -7.10
C TRP A 76 -8.49 -6.03 -8.30
N SER A 77 -8.05 -6.41 -9.50
CA SER A 77 -8.78 -6.16 -10.74
C SER A 77 -8.30 -7.08 -11.84
N GLU A 78 -9.23 -7.59 -12.65
CA GLU A 78 -8.89 -8.28 -13.90
C GLU A 78 -8.35 -7.30 -14.96
N ASN A 79 -8.74 -6.03 -14.88
CA ASN A 79 -8.22 -4.99 -15.75
C ASN A 79 -6.91 -4.42 -15.19
N ILE A 80 -5.79 -4.95 -15.65
CA ILE A 80 -4.46 -4.53 -15.19
C ILE A 80 -4.17 -3.05 -15.47
N ASN A 81 -4.66 -2.51 -16.58
CA ASN A 81 -4.45 -1.10 -16.91
C ASN A 81 -5.16 -0.18 -15.91
N LEU A 82 -6.37 -0.56 -15.48
CA LEU A 82 -7.10 0.15 -14.43
C LEU A 82 -6.35 0.08 -13.10
N ALA A 83 -5.84 -1.09 -12.72
CA ALA A 83 -5.07 -1.25 -11.49
C ALA A 83 -3.80 -0.39 -11.49
N LEU A 84 -3.08 -0.36 -12.61
CA LEU A 84 -1.89 0.48 -12.80
C LEU A 84 -2.21 1.98 -12.81
N ASP A 85 -3.36 2.38 -13.32
CA ASP A 85 -3.82 3.78 -13.29
C ASP A 85 -4.21 4.22 -11.87
N ILE A 86 -4.79 3.33 -11.08
CA ILE A 86 -5.22 3.62 -9.71
C ILE A 86 -4.05 3.63 -8.72
N ALA A 87 -3.08 2.73 -8.87
CA ALA A 87 -2.00 2.53 -7.91
C ALA A 87 -1.28 3.84 -7.52
N PRO A 88 -0.85 4.70 -8.44
CA PRO A 88 -0.17 5.94 -8.07
C PRO A 88 -1.10 6.99 -7.42
N LYS A 89 -2.41 6.81 -7.49
CA LYS A 89 -3.41 7.73 -6.92
C LYS A 89 -3.74 7.40 -5.46
N VAL A 90 -3.46 6.18 -5.02
CA VAL A 90 -3.66 5.76 -3.62
C VAL A 90 -2.45 6.20 -2.79
N LYS A 91 -2.72 6.92 -1.71
CA LYS A 91 -1.68 7.47 -0.82
C LYS A 91 -1.28 6.47 0.25
N ALA A 92 -0.61 5.41 -0.19
CA ALA A 92 0.00 4.40 0.67
C ALA A 92 1.45 4.17 0.25
N GLY A 93 2.29 3.81 1.21
CA GLY A 93 3.72 3.62 0.97
C GLY A 93 4.05 2.42 0.11
N VAL A 94 3.22 1.37 0.18
CA VAL A 94 3.32 0.18 -0.67
C VAL A 94 1.96 -0.16 -1.26
N ILE A 95 1.94 -0.50 -2.54
CA ILE A 95 0.73 -0.93 -3.23
C ILE A 95 1.00 -2.24 -3.95
N TRP A 96 0.22 -3.25 -3.60
CA TRP A 96 0.20 -4.52 -4.31
C TRP A 96 -0.93 -4.56 -5.32
N ILE A 97 -0.68 -5.15 -6.47
CA ILE A 97 -1.69 -5.38 -7.51
C ILE A 97 -1.92 -6.88 -7.63
N ASN A 98 -3.17 -7.32 -7.46
CA ASN A 98 -3.61 -8.71 -7.48
C ASN A 98 -2.78 -9.61 -6.55
N SER A 99 -2.34 -9.05 -5.43
CA SER A 99 -1.55 -9.70 -4.39
C SER A 99 -1.65 -8.91 -3.10
N THR A 100 -1.15 -9.47 -2.01
CA THR A 100 -0.99 -8.78 -0.73
C THR A 100 0.14 -9.41 0.06
N ASN A 101 0.80 -8.62 0.91
CA ASN A 101 1.86 -9.05 1.82
C ASN A 101 3.01 -9.83 1.14
N LEU A 102 3.28 -9.56 -0.13
CA LEU A 102 4.46 -10.06 -0.82
C LEU A 102 5.60 -9.07 -0.63
N PHE A 103 6.58 -9.44 0.17
CA PHE A 103 7.74 -8.61 0.47
C PHE A 103 8.94 -9.03 -0.37
N ASP A 104 9.70 -8.04 -0.83
CA ASP A 104 10.98 -8.22 -1.50
C ASP A 104 12.02 -7.38 -0.75
N ALA A 105 13.11 -8.00 -0.32
CA ALA A 105 14.17 -7.32 0.43
C ALA A 105 14.85 -6.19 -0.37
N ALA A 106 14.73 -6.19 -1.68
CA ALA A 106 15.25 -5.13 -2.56
C ALA A 106 14.31 -3.93 -2.68
N CYS A 107 13.07 -4.05 -2.21
CA CYS A 107 12.06 -2.99 -2.25
C CYS A 107 11.93 -2.31 -0.89
N GLY A 108 11.83 -0.97 -0.88
CA GLY A 108 11.52 -0.23 0.33
C GLY A 108 10.07 -0.47 0.78
N PHE A 109 9.88 -0.76 2.05
CA PHE A 109 8.58 -0.87 2.70
C PHE A 109 8.44 0.22 3.77
N GLY A 110 7.32 0.91 3.80
CA GLY A 110 7.04 1.94 4.79
C GLY A 110 5.80 2.74 4.41
N GLY A 111 5.39 3.67 5.27
CA GLY A 111 4.14 4.39 5.17
C GLY A 111 4.25 5.82 4.66
N TYR A 112 3.07 6.42 4.59
CA TYR A 112 2.85 7.86 4.49
C TYR A 112 1.92 8.30 5.63
N LYS A 113 1.73 9.59 5.78
CA LYS A 113 0.84 10.20 6.77
C LYS A 113 1.19 9.74 8.20
N GLU A 114 0.22 9.42 9.04
CA GLU A 114 0.43 8.97 10.42
C GLU A 114 1.01 7.55 10.52
N SER A 115 1.04 6.78 9.43
CA SER A 115 1.77 5.51 9.38
C SER A 115 3.29 5.67 9.36
N GLY A 116 3.80 6.91 9.31
CA GLY A 116 5.22 7.22 9.35
C GLY A 116 5.85 7.32 7.96
N PHE A 117 7.13 7.75 7.93
CA PHE A 117 7.85 8.06 6.69
C PHE A 117 9.12 7.22 6.49
N GLY A 118 9.52 6.45 7.51
CA GLY A 118 10.67 5.55 7.40
C GLY A 118 10.47 4.48 6.34
N ARG A 119 11.58 3.91 5.87
CA ARG A 119 11.56 2.78 4.96
C ARG A 119 12.45 1.67 5.49
N GLU A 120 11.95 0.44 5.38
CA GLU A 120 12.69 -0.79 5.60
C GLU A 120 12.92 -1.47 4.26
N GLY A 121 13.98 -2.28 4.15
CA GLY A 121 14.35 -2.92 2.89
C GLY A 121 14.90 -1.94 1.84
N GLY A 122 15.40 -2.51 0.75
CA GLY A 122 15.99 -1.75 -0.34
C GLY A 122 17.17 -0.86 0.07
N SER A 123 17.57 -0.01 -0.83
CA SER A 123 18.65 0.96 -0.57
C SER A 123 18.27 2.02 0.47
N GLU A 124 17.00 2.33 0.59
CA GLU A 124 16.50 3.33 1.54
C GLU A 124 16.60 2.81 2.97
N GLY A 125 16.22 1.54 3.21
CA GLY A 125 16.33 0.92 4.52
C GLY A 125 17.77 0.83 4.99
N ILE A 126 18.71 0.44 4.12
CA ILE A 126 20.13 0.37 4.47
C ILE A 126 20.68 1.74 4.85
N ARG A 127 20.25 2.80 4.19
CA ARG A 127 20.71 4.17 4.47
C ARG A 127 20.42 4.62 5.90
N ALA A 128 19.31 4.15 6.47
CA ALA A 128 18.93 4.50 7.85
C ALA A 128 19.94 3.96 8.89
N TYR A 129 20.66 2.88 8.56
CA TYR A 129 21.61 2.20 9.45
C TYR A 129 23.07 2.41 9.04
N SER A 130 23.34 3.17 7.99
CA SER A 130 24.69 3.39 7.47
C SER A 130 25.05 4.87 7.49
N LYS A 131 26.35 5.15 7.75
CA LYS A 131 26.89 6.49 7.49
C LYS A 131 27.07 6.62 5.97
N LEU A 132 26.30 7.50 5.36
CA LEU A 132 26.55 7.85 3.96
C LEU A 132 27.97 8.42 3.84
N PRO A 133 28.77 7.97 2.88
CA PRO A 133 30.02 8.65 2.58
C PRO A 133 29.71 10.11 2.31
N LEU A 134 30.48 11.00 2.89
CA LEU A 134 30.40 12.43 2.55
C LEU A 134 30.34 12.55 1.03
N PRO A 135 29.51 13.47 0.48
CA PRO A 135 29.38 13.59 -0.95
C PRO A 135 30.77 13.72 -1.54
N LEU A 136 31.23 12.68 -2.19
CA LEU A 136 32.41 12.76 -3.02
C LEU A 136 32.14 13.96 -3.93
N ASN A 137 32.98 15.00 -3.80
CA ASN A 137 32.95 16.14 -4.68
C ASN A 137 32.53 15.66 -6.05
N LYS A 138 31.44 16.20 -6.56
CA LYS A 138 30.97 15.89 -7.90
C LYS A 138 32.11 16.20 -8.87
N SER A 139 33.06 15.26 -8.94
CA SER A 139 34.04 15.31 -10.03
C SER A 139 33.16 15.40 -11.26
N LYS A 140 33.32 16.48 -11.98
CA LYS A 140 32.66 16.82 -13.22
C LYS A 140 32.39 15.52 -13.99
N ARG A 141 31.17 14.98 -13.89
CA ARG A 141 30.74 13.98 -14.87
C ARG A 141 30.87 14.68 -16.20
N GLY A 142 31.99 14.42 -16.87
CA GLY A 142 32.18 14.88 -18.20
C GLY A 142 30.90 14.52 -18.95
N LYS A 143 30.27 15.52 -19.54
CA LYS A 143 29.19 15.28 -20.50
C LYS A 143 29.79 14.34 -21.54
N LYS A 144 29.60 13.00 -21.34
CA LYS A 144 29.76 12.07 -22.45
C LYS A 144 28.71 12.51 -23.45
N SER A 145 29.13 13.27 -24.44
CA SER A 145 28.35 13.53 -25.62
C SER A 145 28.11 12.15 -26.22
N TYR A 146 26.93 11.60 -26.02
CA TYR A 146 26.46 10.51 -26.85
C TYR A 146 26.30 11.07 -28.27
N LYS A 147 27.33 10.93 -29.07
CA LYS A 147 27.17 11.05 -30.53
C LYS A 147 26.16 9.97 -30.92
N GLY A 148 24.96 10.41 -31.27
CA GLY A 148 23.86 9.55 -31.64
C GLY A 148 24.25 8.68 -32.81
N GLN A 149 24.41 7.39 -32.55
CA GLN A 149 24.06 6.42 -33.57
C GLN A 149 22.55 6.28 -33.50
N SER A 150 21.87 6.63 -34.57
CA SER A 150 20.45 6.42 -34.75
C SER A 150 20.19 4.92 -34.86
N SER A 151 20.08 4.24 -33.72
CA SER A 151 19.42 2.96 -33.68
C SER A 151 17.97 3.22 -33.21
N ASN A 152 17.05 2.97 -34.13
CA ASN A 152 15.60 3.10 -33.93
C ASN A 152 15.02 2.10 -32.93
N SER A 153 15.71 1.81 -31.83
CA SER A 153 15.17 0.94 -30.80
C SER A 153 15.65 1.36 -29.41
N ILE A 154 15.13 2.48 -28.93
CA ILE A 154 15.12 2.66 -27.48
C ILE A 154 14.01 1.77 -26.98
N ASP A 155 14.37 0.65 -26.37
CA ASP A 155 13.42 -0.18 -25.63
C ASP A 155 12.90 0.65 -24.45
N ARG A 156 11.77 1.29 -24.63
CA ARG A 156 11.05 2.08 -23.62
C ARG A 156 10.01 1.24 -22.88
N THR A 157 10.04 -0.07 -23.07
CA THR A 157 9.10 -0.95 -22.40
C THR A 157 9.36 -0.90 -20.88
N PRO A 158 8.42 -0.45 -20.06
CA PRO A 158 8.57 -0.56 -18.63
C PRO A 158 8.80 -2.02 -18.28
N LYS A 159 9.87 -2.30 -17.55
CA LYS A 159 10.16 -3.65 -17.11
C LYS A 159 9.21 -3.99 -15.98
N LEU A 160 8.24 -4.84 -16.24
CA LEU A 160 7.29 -5.32 -15.24
C LEU A 160 7.91 -6.52 -14.51
N TYR A 161 7.91 -6.45 -13.18
CA TYR A 161 8.24 -7.57 -12.32
C TYR A 161 6.95 -8.25 -11.87
N ILE A 162 6.70 -9.47 -12.33
CA ILE A 162 5.54 -10.27 -11.95
C ILE A 162 6.04 -11.56 -11.34
N GLY A 163 5.64 -11.85 -10.08
CA GLY A 163 6.06 -13.05 -9.37
C GLY A 163 7.58 -13.15 -9.18
N GLY A 164 8.27 -12.04 -8.91
CA GLY A 164 9.71 -11.98 -8.69
C GLY A 164 10.57 -12.22 -9.94
N LYS A 165 9.98 -12.28 -11.12
CA LYS A 165 10.70 -12.43 -12.39
C LYS A 165 10.42 -11.28 -13.33
N GLN A 166 11.48 -10.79 -13.98
CA GLN A 166 11.36 -9.79 -15.03
C GLN A 166 10.66 -10.41 -16.24
N LYS A 167 9.54 -9.86 -16.65
CA LYS A 167 8.83 -10.20 -17.89
C LYS A 167 9.06 -9.10 -18.91
N ARG A 168 9.38 -9.49 -20.14
CA ARG A 168 9.41 -8.60 -21.32
C ARG A 168 8.04 -8.59 -21.97
#